data_abe651d399fb63d5102133e08dfbdb1d
#
_entry.id   abe651d399fb63d5102133e08dfbdb1d
#
_cell.length_a   1.000
_cell.length_b   1.000
_cell.length_c   1.000
_cell.angle_alpha   90.00
_cell.angle_beta   90.00
_cell.angle_gamma   90.00
#
_symmetry.space_group_name_H-M   'P 1'
#
loop_
_entity.id
_entity.type
_entity.pdbx_description
1 polymer ?
#
loop_
_entity_poly.entity_id
_entity_poly.type
_entity_poly.pdbx_seq_one_letter_code
_entity_poly.pdbx_strand_id
1 'polypeptide(L)'
;WDLAGKAYGVPLYQLLGGKFRDKVRIYVDTPTVQDPDEFANKMKERVDMGYTMLKMDIGIGLIKDQKDTLTNKSPWGPMRGWSDKDVMSYTQTPHQFTHVQITPKGLEKMVEYAAKAREKVGFEIPLAIDHFGHMGYNEMIKLANAFEPYNIAWLEDLIPWQNTEQWKRITEAISTPTLTGEDAYHKKNFKDLIETR
;
A
#
# COMPACT_ATOMS: atom_id res chain seq x y z
N TRP A 1 3.09 -19.11 20.80
CA TRP A 1 2.34 -20.14 20.08
C TRP A 1 3.25 -21.20 19.48
N ASP A 2 4.30 -20.85 18.74
CA ASP A 2 5.25 -21.79 18.15
C ASP A 2 5.90 -22.69 19.23
N LEU A 3 6.37 -22.09 20.32
CA LEU A 3 6.92 -22.84 21.47
C LEU A 3 5.89 -23.82 22.06
N ALA A 4 4.64 -23.38 22.21
CA ALA A 4 3.58 -24.24 22.75
C ALA A 4 3.28 -25.40 21.79
N GLY A 5 3.17 -25.15 20.48
CA GLY A 5 3.01 -26.19 19.48
C GLY A 5 4.13 -27.24 19.52
N LYS A 6 5.37 -26.79 19.61
CA LYS A 6 6.54 -27.67 19.75
C LYS A 6 6.52 -28.48 21.05
N ALA A 7 6.17 -27.85 22.16
CA ALA A 7 6.10 -28.51 23.45
C ALA A 7 5.02 -29.61 23.50
N TYR A 8 3.88 -29.39 22.86
CA TYR A 8 2.78 -30.37 22.79
C TYR A 8 2.89 -31.34 21.61
N GLY A 9 3.85 -31.15 20.71
CA GLY A 9 4.02 -31.98 19.50
C GLY A 9 2.86 -31.85 18.51
N VAL A 10 2.19 -30.68 18.45
CA VAL A 10 1.04 -30.47 17.59
C VAL A 10 1.26 -29.26 16.65
N PRO A 11 0.71 -29.29 15.44
CA PRO A 11 0.73 -28.13 14.55
C PRO A 11 0.00 -26.93 15.18
N LEU A 12 0.48 -25.72 14.90
CA LEU A 12 -0.07 -24.49 15.49
C LEU A 12 -1.57 -24.32 15.23
N TYR A 13 -2.07 -24.69 14.05
CA TYR A 13 -3.49 -24.56 13.73
C TYR A 13 -4.41 -25.36 14.69
N GLN A 14 -3.93 -26.45 15.30
CA GLN A 14 -4.71 -27.18 16.30
C GLN A 14 -4.91 -26.38 17.59
N LEU A 15 -3.91 -25.59 17.98
CA LEU A 15 -4.01 -24.69 19.13
C LEU A 15 -4.89 -23.46 18.84
N LEU A 16 -5.09 -23.12 17.58
CA LEU A 16 -5.84 -21.95 17.14
C LEU A 16 -7.28 -22.25 16.66
N GLY A 17 -7.79 -23.46 16.97
CA GLY A 17 -9.19 -23.81 16.69
C GLY A 17 -9.39 -24.88 15.60
N GLY A 18 -8.31 -25.43 15.07
CA GLY A 18 -8.37 -26.54 14.12
C GLY A 18 -8.13 -26.12 12.65
N LYS A 19 -8.22 -27.12 11.78
CA LYS A 19 -7.94 -26.97 10.35
C LYS A 19 -9.23 -26.69 9.57
N PHE A 20 -9.32 -25.53 8.94
CA PHE A 20 -10.48 -25.14 8.15
C PHE A 20 -10.28 -25.36 6.64
N ARG A 21 -9.04 -25.41 6.16
CA ARG A 21 -8.70 -25.58 4.76
C ARG A 21 -7.30 -26.16 4.56
N ASP A 22 -7.06 -26.75 3.40
CA ASP A 22 -5.76 -27.30 3.03
C ASP A 22 -4.89 -26.35 2.19
N LYS A 23 -5.54 -25.37 1.55
CA LYS A 23 -4.88 -24.40 0.68
C LYS A 23 -5.42 -23.01 0.94
N VAL A 24 -4.55 -22.03 0.81
CA VAL A 24 -4.87 -20.60 0.86
C VAL A 24 -4.43 -19.97 -0.45
N ARG A 25 -5.31 -19.20 -1.09
CA ARG A 25 -4.91 -18.35 -2.21
C ARG A 25 -3.96 -17.28 -1.69
N ILE A 26 -2.84 -17.12 -2.36
CA ILE A 26 -1.87 -16.08 -2.04
C ILE A 26 -1.85 -15.03 -3.16
N TYR A 27 -1.54 -13.81 -2.81
CA TYR A 27 -1.04 -12.82 -3.76
C TYR A 27 0.49 -12.82 -3.73
N VAL A 28 1.11 -12.26 -4.74
CA VAL A 28 2.55 -12.04 -4.77
C VAL A 28 2.82 -10.55 -4.88
N ASP A 29 3.77 -10.12 -4.10
CA ASP A 29 4.36 -8.80 -4.19
C ASP A 29 5.32 -8.71 -5.37
N THR A 30 5.53 -7.52 -5.90
CA THR A 30 6.33 -7.31 -7.11
C THR A 30 7.46 -6.34 -6.83
N PRO A 31 8.70 -6.66 -7.25
CA PRO A 31 9.83 -5.78 -7.07
C PRO A 31 9.58 -4.39 -7.65
N THR A 32 9.84 -3.36 -6.85
CA THR A 32 9.75 -1.97 -7.26
C THR A 32 10.87 -1.61 -8.23
N VAL A 33 10.53 -1.11 -9.42
CA VAL A 33 11.47 -0.58 -10.40
C VAL A 33 11.04 0.79 -10.87
N GLN A 34 12.01 1.63 -11.29
CA GLN A 34 11.77 3.05 -11.58
C GLN A 34 11.12 3.29 -12.95
N ASP A 35 11.31 2.39 -13.90
CA ASP A 35 10.70 2.48 -15.22
C ASP A 35 9.31 1.83 -15.23
N PRO A 36 8.24 2.55 -15.63
CA PRO A 36 6.88 2.01 -15.62
C PRO A 36 6.66 0.81 -16.55
N ASP A 37 7.36 0.76 -17.68
CA ASP A 37 7.24 -0.38 -18.61
C ASP A 37 7.96 -1.62 -18.06
N GLU A 38 9.14 -1.44 -17.45
CA GLU A 38 9.83 -2.52 -16.75
C GLU A 38 9.03 -3.01 -15.55
N PHE A 39 8.43 -2.10 -14.78
CA PHE A 39 7.53 -2.42 -13.67
C PHE A 39 6.36 -3.30 -14.15
N ALA A 40 5.69 -2.90 -15.23
CA ALA A 40 4.59 -3.66 -15.82
C ALA A 40 5.03 -5.03 -16.35
N ASN A 41 6.24 -5.14 -16.92
CA ASN A 41 6.80 -6.41 -17.33
C ASN A 41 7.03 -7.36 -16.15
N LYS A 42 7.50 -6.84 -14.99
CA LYS A 42 7.62 -7.62 -13.76
C LYS A 42 6.27 -8.14 -13.26
N MET A 43 5.21 -7.35 -13.38
CA MET A 43 3.86 -7.80 -13.08
C MET A 43 3.44 -8.95 -13.99
N LYS A 44 3.68 -8.81 -15.30
CA LYS A 44 3.38 -9.87 -16.27
C LYS A 44 4.15 -11.16 -16.01
N GLU A 45 5.43 -11.08 -15.66
CA GLU A 45 6.24 -12.25 -15.26
C GLU A 45 5.56 -13.03 -14.12
N ARG A 46 4.97 -12.35 -13.12
CA ARG A 46 4.25 -13.01 -12.01
C ARG A 46 2.99 -13.75 -12.50
N VAL A 47 2.25 -13.16 -13.42
CA VAL A 47 1.11 -13.84 -14.07
C VAL A 47 1.56 -15.08 -14.81
N ASP A 48 2.65 -14.99 -15.58
CA ASP A 48 3.20 -16.11 -16.35
C ASP A 48 3.73 -17.24 -15.46
N MET A 49 4.13 -16.93 -14.22
CA MET A 49 4.45 -17.92 -13.17
C MET A 49 3.20 -18.60 -12.58
N GLY A 50 1.99 -18.16 -12.94
CA GLY A 50 0.73 -18.76 -12.48
C GLY A 50 0.09 -18.06 -11.27
N TYR A 51 0.60 -16.90 -10.83
CA TYR A 51 -0.06 -16.12 -9.79
C TYR A 51 -1.34 -15.48 -10.32
N THR A 52 -2.39 -15.56 -9.53
CA THR A 52 -3.74 -15.11 -9.90
C THR A 52 -4.16 -13.82 -9.20
N MET A 53 -3.30 -13.21 -8.42
CA MET A 53 -3.49 -11.97 -7.69
C MET A 53 -2.14 -11.34 -7.38
N LEU A 54 -2.01 -10.04 -7.61
CA LEU A 54 -0.74 -9.34 -7.48
C LEU A 54 -0.91 -8.10 -6.60
N LYS A 55 0.15 -7.74 -5.87
CA LYS A 55 0.27 -6.47 -5.14
C LYS A 55 1.42 -5.65 -5.73
N MET A 56 1.22 -4.35 -5.84
CA MET A 56 2.15 -3.38 -6.39
C MET A 56 2.54 -2.37 -5.32
N ASP A 57 3.82 -2.12 -5.16
CA ASP A 57 4.30 -1.01 -4.34
C ASP A 57 4.38 0.27 -5.18
N ILE A 58 3.35 1.11 -5.09
CA ILE A 58 3.29 2.39 -5.79
C ILE A 58 3.26 3.52 -4.76
N GLY A 59 4.41 4.07 -4.46
CA GLY A 59 4.57 5.17 -3.53
C GLY A 59 5.40 6.32 -4.10
N ILE A 60 5.54 7.39 -3.34
CA ILE A 60 6.32 8.58 -3.73
C ILE A 60 7.78 8.26 -4.05
N GLY A 61 8.30 7.13 -3.56
CA GLY A 61 9.64 6.64 -3.88
C GLY A 61 9.90 6.47 -5.38
N LEU A 62 8.86 6.14 -6.15
CA LEU A 62 8.94 5.99 -7.61
C LEU A 62 9.10 7.32 -8.36
N ILE A 63 8.63 8.41 -7.77
CA ILE A 63 8.57 9.72 -8.45
C ILE A 63 9.44 10.79 -7.80
N LYS A 64 10.00 10.51 -6.62
CA LYS A 64 10.73 11.51 -5.79
C LYS A 64 11.88 12.21 -6.50
N ASP A 65 12.57 11.50 -7.39
CA ASP A 65 13.74 12.01 -8.12
C ASP A 65 13.36 12.63 -9.47
N GLN A 66 12.09 12.52 -9.87
CA GLN A 66 11.57 13.15 -11.07
C GLN A 66 11.26 14.64 -10.82
N LYS A 67 11.63 15.48 -11.78
CA LYS A 67 11.44 16.94 -11.66
C LYS A 67 9.97 17.29 -11.59
N ASP A 68 9.61 18.18 -10.65
CA ASP A 68 8.29 18.80 -10.50
C ASP A 68 7.17 17.81 -10.13
N THR A 69 7.49 16.64 -9.57
CA THR A 69 6.50 15.63 -9.14
C THR A 69 6.02 15.82 -7.71
N LEU A 70 6.86 16.38 -6.86
CA LEU A 70 6.57 16.64 -5.45
C LEU A 70 6.89 18.07 -5.07
N THR A 71 6.05 18.69 -4.24
CA THR A 71 6.36 19.93 -3.52
C THR A 71 6.93 19.57 -2.14
N ASN A 72 7.61 20.54 -1.52
CA ASN A 72 8.16 20.38 -0.17
C ASN A 72 9.00 19.11 -0.01
N LYS A 73 9.79 18.78 -1.04
CA LYS A 73 10.82 17.75 -0.93
C LYS A 73 11.60 18.04 0.34
N SER A 74 11.62 17.06 1.24
CA SER A 74 12.10 17.20 2.61
C SER A 74 13.20 18.24 2.79
N PRO A 75 13.00 19.28 3.63
CA PRO A 75 14.08 20.23 3.96
C PRO A 75 15.24 19.57 4.74
N TRP A 76 15.08 18.33 5.15
CA TRP A 76 15.99 17.58 6.00
C TRP A 76 16.90 16.59 5.24
N GLY A 77 16.95 16.67 3.91
CA GLY A 77 17.81 15.85 3.08
C GLY A 77 17.07 14.99 2.07
N PRO A 78 17.81 14.21 1.25
CA PRO A 78 17.18 13.33 0.28
C PRO A 78 16.28 12.32 0.99
N MET A 79 15.07 12.15 0.46
CA MET A 79 14.21 11.05 0.87
C MET A 79 14.97 9.74 0.60
N ARG A 80 15.55 9.17 1.63
CA ARG A 80 16.14 7.83 1.55
C ARG A 80 14.98 6.86 1.65
N GLY A 81 14.98 5.83 0.81
CA GLY A 81 13.93 4.81 0.87
C GLY A 81 13.88 4.15 2.25
N TRP A 82 12.72 3.69 2.62
CA TRP A 82 12.36 2.82 3.75
C TRP A 82 13.45 2.63 4.84
N SER A 83 13.85 3.70 5.50
CA SER A 83 14.46 3.57 6.80
C SER A 83 13.44 4.05 7.83
N ASP A 84 13.38 3.40 8.97
CA ASP A 84 12.55 3.81 10.12
C ASP A 84 12.68 5.30 10.44
N LYS A 85 13.82 5.90 10.08
CA LYS A 85 14.09 7.32 10.24
C LYS A 85 13.32 8.21 9.28
N ASP A 86 13.02 7.73 8.08
CA ASP A 86 12.28 8.51 7.08
C ASP A 86 10.79 8.49 7.37
N VAL A 87 10.24 7.36 7.80
CA VAL A 87 8.85 7.23 8.26
C VAL A 87 8.60 8.18 9.44
N MET A 88 9.51 8.23 10.41
CA MET A 88 9.40 9.12 11.56
C MET A 88 9.46 10.61 11.19
N SER A 89 10.22 10.99 10.18
CA SER A 89 10.28 12.39 9.74
C SER A 89 8.98 12.88 9.12
N TYR A 90 8.23 12.03 8.44
CA TYR A 90 6.92 12.36 7.86
C TYR A 90 5.82 12.51 8.90
N THR A 91 5.88 11.72 9.96
CA THR A 91 4.90 11.79 11.04
C THR A 91 5.11 12.99 11.97
N GLN A 92 6.31 13.56 11.99
CA GLN A 92 6.69 14.62 12.91
C GLN A 92 6.48 16.06 12.41
N THR A 93 6.16 16.24 11.13
CA THR A 93 5.97 17.58 10.57
C THR A 93 4.62 17.73 9.88
N PRO A 94 3.52 17.74 10.63
CA PRO A 94 2.17 17.79 10.05
C PRO A 94 1.76 19.14 9.49
N HIS A 95 2.67 20.10 9.38
CA HIS A 95 2.35 21.45 8.91
C HIS A 95 2.21 21.48 7.39
N GLN A 96 1.11 22.08 6.90
CA GLN A 96 0.77 22.12 5.47
C GLN A 96 1.84 22.71 4.56
N PHE A 97 2.75 23.53 5.08
CA PHE A 97 3.87 24.10 4.30
C PHE A 97 5.14 23.24 4.30
N THR A 98 5.19 22.22 5.13
CA THR A 98 6.40 21.38 5.30
C THR A 98 6.19 19.92 4.94
N HIS A 99 4.94 19.43 4.90
CA HIS A 99 4.69 18.06 4.50
C HIS A 99 4.83 17.89 2.97
N VAL A 100 5.22 16.72 2.56
CA VAL A 100 5.34 16.37 1.15
C VAL A 100 3.96 16.37 0.50
N GLN A 101 3.84 17.03 -0.64
CA GLN A 101 2.61 17.02 -1.45
C GLN A 101 2.92 16.56 -2.87
N ILE A 102 2.01 15.79 -3.43
CA ILE A 102 2.08 15.39 -4.83
C ILE A 102 1.55 16.52 -5.71
N THR A 103 2.28 16.82 -6.77
CA THR A 103 1.82 17.75 -7.80
C THR A 103 0.88 17.04 -8.78
N PRO A 104 0.12 17.77 -9.64
CA PRO A 104 -0.63 17.13 -10.71
C PRO A 104 0.24 16.25 -11.61
N LYS A 105 1.47 16.68 -11.92
CA LYS A 105 2.44 15.89 -12.69
C LYS A 105 2.88 14.63 -11.93
N GLY A 106 3.08 14.74 -10.63
CA GLY A 106 3.41 13.59 -9.78
C GLY A 106 2.27 12.57 -9.72
N LEU A 107 1.03 13.06 -9.64
CA LEU A 107 -0.17 12.23 -9.69
C LEU A 107 -0.23 11.43 -11.00
N GLU A 108 -0.07 12.11 -12.15
CA GLU A 108 -0.03 11.44 -13.45
C GLU A 108 1.06 10.37 -13.52
N LYS A 109 2.24 10.68 -12.98
CA LYS A 109 3.37 9.74 -12.96
C LYS A 109 3.12 8.53 -12.06
N MET A 110 2.46 8.67 -10.92
CA MET A 110 2.09 7.51 -10.09
C MET A 110 1.02 6.65 -10.78
N VAL A 111 0.04 7.28 -11.40
CA VAL A 111 -1.02 6.59 -12.13
C VAL A 111 -0.47 5.83 -13.35
N GLU A 112 0.58 6.33 -13.99
CA GLU A 112 1.24 5.67 -15.13
C GLU A 112 1.68 4.24 -14.81
N TYR A 113 2.18 3.97 -13.60
CA TYR A 113 2.57 2.62 -13.17
C TYR A 113 1.37 1.65 -13.17
N ALA A 114 0.25 2.07 -12.60
CA ALA A 114 -0.96 1.27 -12.58
C ALA A 114 -1.55 1.08 -13.99
N ALA A 115 -1.51 2.12 -14.83
CA ALA A 115 -1.94 2.06 -16.21
C ALA A 115 -1.12 1.04 -17.02
N LYS A 116 0.20 1.11 -16.94
CA LYS A 116 1.11 0.19 -17.61
C LYS A 116 0.97 -1.25 -17.10
N ALA A 117 0.85 -1.43 -15.79
CA ALA A 117 0.58 -2.75 -15.20
C ALA A 117 -0.73 -3.32 -15.76
N ARG A 118 -1.79 -2.53 -15.79
CA ARG A 118 -3.10 -2.97 -16.30
C ARG A 118 -3.08 -3.28 -17.80
N GLU A 119 -2.36 -2.50 -18.60
CA GLU A 119 -2.14 -2.76 -20.03
C GLU A 119 -1.49 -4.13 -20.27
N LYS A 120 -0.49 -4.50 -19.46
CA LYS A 120 0.27 -5.77 -19.61
C LYS A 120 -0.44 -6.98 -19.00
N VAL A 121 -1.12 -6.80 -17.89
CA VAL A 121 -1.69 -7.89 -17.09
C VAL A 121 -3.14 -8.18 -17.49
N GLY A 122 -3.86 -7.19 -18.06
CA GLY A 122 -5.29 -7.31 -18.34
C GLY A 122 -6.15 -7.03 -17.11
N PHE A 123 -7.47 -7.22 -17.19
CA PHE A 123 -8.42 -6.97 -16.12
C PHE A 123 -8.89 -8.25 -15.40
N GLU A 124 -8.44 -9.41 -15.84
CA GLU A 124 -8.78 -10.71 -15.23
C GLU A 124 -8.02 -10.95 -13.92
N ILE A 125 -6.88 -10.30 -13.74
CA ILE A 125 -6.03 -10.43 -12.56
C ILE A 125 -6.27 -9.28 -11.60
N PRO A 126 -6.74 -9.53 -10.36
CA PRO A 126 -6.82 -8.49 -9.34
C PRO A 126 -5.43 -7.91 -9.03
N LEU A 127 -5.35 -6.57 -9.06
CA LEU A 127 -4.16 -5.81 -8.70
C LEU A 127 -4.46 -4.97 -7.46
N ALA A 128 -3.66 -5.09 -6.42
CA ALA A 128 -3.69 -4.22 -5.25
C ALA A 128 -2.53 -3.24 -5.27
N ILE A 129 -2.64 -2.13 -4.54
CA ILE A 129 -1.58 -1.14 -4.40
C ILE A 129 -1.32 -0.86 -2.92
N ASP A 130 -0.04 -0.73 -2.57
CA ASP A 130 0.46 -0.55 -1.22
C ASP A 130 1.49 0.59 -1.15
N HIS A 131 1.89 0.94 0.09
CA HIS A 131 3.01 1.83 0.42
C HIS A 131 2.83 3.33 0.14
N PHE A 132 1.63 3.84 0.31
CA PHE A 132 1.41 5.28 0.13
C PHE A 132 1.89 6.14 1.30
N GLY A 133 1.49 5.88 2.48
CA GLY A 133 1.79 6.40 3.84
C GLY A 133 2.36 7.81 4.09
N HIS A 134 2.80 8.52 3.07
CA HIS A 134 3.66 9.70 3.20
C HIS A 134 3.01 11.03 2.82
N MET A 135 1.75 11.01 2.44
CA MET A 135 1.00 12.19 2.01
C MET A 135 -0.23 12.43 2.88
N GLY A 136 -0.80 13.63 2.81
CA GLY A 136 -2.01 13.93 3.55
C GLY A 136 -3.24 13.19 2.99
N TYR A 137 -4.27 13.02 3.82
CA TYR A 137 -5.46 12.26 3.43
C TYR A 137 -6.20 12.85 2.20
N ASN A 138 -6.16 14.17 2.01
CA ASN A 138 -6.76 14.81 0.83
C ASN A 138 -6.03 14.42 -0.47
N GLU A 139 -4.70 14.31 -0.43
CA GLU A 139 -3.88 13.84 -1.53
C GLU A 139 -4.17 12.37 -1.82
N MET A 140 -4.36 11.56 -0.77
CA MET A 140 -4.73 10.16 -0.90
C MET A 140 -6.09 9.97 -1.56
N ILE A 141 -7.09 10.77 -1.24
CA ILE A 141 -8.40 10.74 -1.91
C ILE A 141 -8.25 11.07 -3.40
N LYS A 142 -7.46 12.11 -3.74
CA LYS A 142 -7.22 12.45 -5.15
C LYS A 142 -6.52 11.33 -5.92
N LEU A 143 -5.50 10.72 -5.30
CA LEU A 143 -4.75 9.62 -5.91
C LEU A 143 -5.63 8.38 -6.06
N ALA A 144 -6.40 8.03 -5.05
CA ALA A 144 -7.31 6.90 -5.08
C ALA A 144 -8.36 7.03 -6.21
N ASN A 145 -8.97 8.21 -6.35
CA ASN A 145 -9.90 8.49 -7.45
C ASN A 145 -9.21 8.42 -8.82
N ALA A 146 -7.94 8.81 -8.93
CA ALA A 146 -7.18 8.69 -10.16
C ALA A 146 -6.85 7.24 -10.56
N PHE A 147 -6.86 6.31 -9.60
CA PHE A 147 -6.70 4.88 -9.84
C PHE A 147 -8.01 4.16 -10.22
N GLU A 148 -9.19 4.76 -10.03
CA GLU A 148 -10.48 4.10 -10.31
C GLU A 148 -10.59 3.47 -11.71
N PRO A 149 -10.11 4.11 -12.81
CA PRO A 149 -10.19 3.52 -14.15
C PRO A 149 -9.44 2.18 -14.29
N TYR A 150 -8.52 1.90 -13.37
CA TYR A 150 -7.70 0.69 -13.42
C TYR A 150 -8.24 -0.45 -12.56
N ASN A 151 -9.41 -0.27 -11.93
CA ASN A 151 -10.11 -1.29 -11.15
C ASN A 151 -9.19 -1.99 -10.14
N ILE A 152 -8.62 -1.21 -9.24
CA ILE A 152 -7.71 -1.69 -8.20
C ILE A 152 -8.51 -2.47 -7.15
N ALA A 153 -8.01 -3.63 -6.73
CA ALA A 153 -8.68 -4.52 -5.79
C ALA A 153 -8.78 -3.94 -4.37
N TRP A 154 -7.71 -3.29 -3.91
CA TRP A 154 -7.68 -2.45 -2.70
C TRP A 154 -6.48 -1.51 -2.74
N LEU A 155 -6.56 -0.46 -1.92
CA LEU A 155 -5.48 0.46 -1.62
C LEU A 155 -5.07 0.27 -0.16
N GLU A 156 -3.80 -0.08 0.04
CA GLU A 156 -3.26 -0.44 1.35
C GLU A 156 -2.38 0.69 1.91
N ASP A 157 -2.46 0.90 3.21
CA ASP A 157 -1.65 1.85 3.98
C ASP A 157 -1.56 3.27 3.38
N LEU A 158 -2.71 3.79 2.95
CA LEU A 158 -2.83 5.15 2.40
C LEU A 158 -2.31 6.21 3.36
N ILE A 159 -2.57 6.05 4.65
CA ILE A 159 -2.09 6.90 5.76
C ILE A 159 -1.77 6.01 6.96
N PRO A 160 -1.03 6.49 7.98
CA PRO A 160 -0.78 5.72 9.19
C PRO A 160 -2.08 5.23 9.83
N TRP A 161 -2.15 3.95 10.19
CA TRP A 161 -3.34 3.28 10.71
C TRP A 161 -3.91 3.93 11.98
N GLN A 162 -3.08 4.64 12.75
CA GLN A 162 -3.47 5.34 13.98
C GLN A 162 -4.47 6.47 13.73
N ASN A 163 -4.53 6.98 12.50
CA ASN A 163 -5.40 8.10 12.12
C ASN A 163 -6.79 7.58 11.70
N THR A 164 -7.49 6.88 12.59
CA THR A 164 -8.73 6.15 12.28
C THR A 164 -9.84 7.04 11.70
N GLU A 165 -9.99 8.27 12.19
CA GLU A 165 -10.99 9.23 11.66
C GLU A 165 -10.68 9.66 10.22
N GLN A 166 -9.41 9.84 9.88
CA GLN A 166 -8.99 10.12 8.51
C GLN A 166 -9.17 8.90 7.62
N TRP A 167 -8.89 7.69 8.13
CA TRP A 167 -9.16 6.44 7.43
C TRP A 167 -10.62 6.32 7.04
N LYS A 168 -11.54 6.56 7.98
CA LYS A 168 -12.98 6.58 7.71
C LYS A 168 -13.33 7.54 6.57
N ARG A 169 -12.83 8.78 6.63
CA ARG A 169 -13.07 9.79 5.59
C ARG A 169 -12.55 9.39 4.22
N ILE A 170 -11.39 8.73 4.15
CA ILE A 170 -10.86 8.21 2.89
C ILE A 170 -11.79 7.12 2.37
N THR A 171 -12.12 6.12 3.20
CA THR A 171 -12.97 4.99 2.82
C THR A 171 -14.36 5.44 2.34
N GLU A 172 -14.94 6.45 2.96
CA GLU A 172 -16.22 7.04 2.55
C GLU A 172 -16.15 7.87 1.25
N ALA A 173 -14.97 8.39 0.90
CA ALA A 173 -14.77 9.30 -0.23
C ALA A 173 -14.34 8.60 -1.53
N ILE A 174 -14.07 7.30 -1.51
CA ILE A 174 -13.57 6.54 -2.66
C ILE A 174 -14.37 5.24 -2.85
N SER A 175 -14.40 4.73 -4.07
CA SER A 175 -15.10 3.47 -4.39
C SER A 175 -14.22 2.24 -4.23
N THR A 176 -12.90 2.40 -4.31
CA THR A 176 -11.94 1.30 -4.16
C THR A 176 -11.83 0.88 -2.69
N PRO A 177 -11.89 -0.42 -2.37
CA PRO A 177 -11.67 -0.89 -1.00
C PRO A 177 -10.35 -0.43 -0.41
N THR A 178 -10.34 -0.14 0.89
CA THR A 178 -9.14 0.23 1.64
C THR A 178 -8.70 -0.90 2.56
N LEU A 179 -7.39 -1.00 2.80
CA LEU A 179 -6.78 -1.98 3.69
C LEU A 179 -5.71 -1.31 4.55
N THR A 180 -5.62 -1.70 5.81
CA THR A 180 -4.53 -1.31 6.73
C THR A 180 -4.46 -2.26 7.91
N GLY A 181 -3.39 -2.18 8.70
CA GLY A 181 -3.26 -2.88 9.96
C GLY A 181 -2.09 -3.84 10.05
N GLU A 182 -1.20 -3.91 9.06
CA GLU A 182 -0.01 -4.77 9.14
C GLU A 182 0.89 -4.39 10.34
N ASP A 183 0.94 -3.11 10.71
CA ASP A 183 1.66 -2.58 11.86
C ASP A 183 0.86 -2.57 13.18
N ALA A 184 -0.34 -3.13 13.20
CA ALA A 184 -1.16 -3.20 14.40
C ALA A 184 -0.85 -4.45 15.22
N TYR A 185 -0.39 -4.29 16.48
CA TYR A 185 0.06 -5.38 17.32
C TYR A 185 -0.94 -5.80 18.40
N HIS A 186 -1.76 -4.88 18.88
CA HIS A 186 -2.63 -5.13 20.04
C HIS A 186 -4.10 -5.23 19.59
N LYS A 187 -4.85 -6.09 20.28
CA LYS A 187 -6.30 -6.23 20.08
C LYS A 187 -7.03 -4.89 20.08
N LYS A 188 -6.59 -3.93 20.93
CA LYS A 188 -7.16 -2.60 20.98
C LYS A 188 -7.01 -1.85 19.65
N ASN A 189 -5.86 -1.98 18.96
CA ASN A 189 -5.61 -1.29 17.70
C ASN A 189 -6.59 -1.76 16.61
N PHE A 190 -6.80 -3.08 16.52
CA PHE A 190 -7.79 -3.65 15.59
C PHE A 190 -9.21 -3.26 15.97
N LYS A 191 -9.52 -3.21 17.28
CA LYS A 191 -10.82 -2.77 17.75
C LYS A 191 -11.10 -1.33 17.32
N ASP A 192 -10.16 -0.42 17.54
CA ASP A 192 -10.28 0.99 17.18
C ASP A 192 -10.54 1.14 15.66
N LEU A 193 -9.80 0.42 14.81
CA LEU A 193 -10.02 0.40 13.36
C LEU A 193 -11.41 -0.12 12.97
N ILE A 194 -11.88 -1.17 13.63
CA ILE A 194 -13.18 -1.80 13.33
C ILE A 194 -14.34 -0.91 13.78
N GLU A 195 -14.23 -0.27 14.94
CA GLU A 195 -15.32 0.53 15.53
C GLU A 195 -15.46 1.92 14.90
N THR A 196 -14.41 2.42 14.24
CA THR A 196 -14.44 3.75 13.57
C THR A 196 -15.09 3.72 12.18
N ARG A 197 -15.52 2.57 11.67
CA ARG A 197 -16.13 2.41 10.34
C ARG A 197 -17.37 3.27 10.12
#